data_fc1888a8505a2e8a5e7ef9c27de54110
#
_entry.id   fc1888a8505a2e8a5e7ef9c27de54110
#
_cell.length_a   1.000
_cell.length_b   1.000
_cell.length_c   1.000
_cell.angle_alpha   90.00
_cell.angle_beta   90.00
_cell.angle_gamma   90.00
#
_symmetry.space_group_name_H-M   'P 1'
#
loop_
_entity.id
_entity.type
_entity.pdbx_description
1 polymer ?
#
loop_
_entity_poly.entity_id
_entity_poly.type
_entity_poly.pdbx_seq_one_letter_code
_entity_poly.pdbx_strand_id
1 'polypeptide(L)'
;MLIPASGMASVEEMENAARLEVESQHYFKSIFDKKRKSPTDDIISDLVNADFDGERKLTEDELQDLINQLLTGGNETTTSSIAHGMWLLLRHPDQMQKVINDHELIPNFVEETIRYETPVQGLFRTAMADSEIKGVKIPKGSTLLVRYAALNRDEEVFGNPETFDIERKDVGKHLAFGSGAHHCIGASLARAEMHAAFKYFFERIKNIELMRDLDEIPHHPSIFLHQLKELPIKFDRQ
;
A
#
# COMPACT_ATOMS: atom_id res chain seq x y z
N MET A 1 -12.75 4.88 -3.82
CA MET A 1 -13.39 4.36 -2.59
C MET A 1 -12.86 4.93 -1.28
N LEU A 2 -11.67 5.48 -1.21
CA LEU A 2 -11.13 6.12 0.02
C LEU A 2 -11.48 7.61 0.17
N ILE A 3 -12.12 8.22 -0.85
CA ILE A 3 -12.55 9.63 -0.81
C ILE A 3 -13.43 9.95 0.41
N PRO A 4 -14.45 9.14 0.76
CA PRO A 4 -15.24 9.40 1.97
C PRO A 4 -14.45 9.34 3.28
N ALA A 5 -13.45 8.48 3.35
CA ALA A 5 -12.60 8.32 4.54
C ALA A 5 -11.66 9.51 4.80
N SER A 6 -11.44 10.37 3.81
CA SER A 6 -10.59 11.57 3.96
C SER A 6 -11.21 12.65 4.86
N GLY A 7 -12.53 12.59 5.11
CA GLY A 7 -13.30 13.62 5.81
C GLY A 7 -13.46 14.93 5.02
N MET A 8 -13.06 14.95 3.75
CA MET A 8 -13.09 16.12 2.86
C MET A 8 -14.05 15.95 1.68
N ALA A 9 -14.78 14.82 1.61
CA ALA A 9 -15.71 14.54 0.52
C ALA A 9 -16.95 15.43 0.61
N SER A 10 -17.38 15.94 -0.54
CA SER A 10 -18.68 16.60 -0.68
C SER A 10 -19.83 15.60 -0.56
N VAL A 11 -21.05 16.11 -0.33
CA VAL A 11 -22.26 15.26 -0.28
C VAL A 11 -22.44 14.48 -1.58
N GLU A 12 -22.24 15.13 -2.74
CA GLU A 12 -22.35 14.50 -4.07
C GLU A 12 -21.31 13.36 -4.24
N GLU A 13 -20.07 13.57 -3.80
CA GLU A 13 -19.03 12.53 -3.84
C GLU A 13 -19.39 11.36 -2.93
N MET A 14 -19.94 11.61 -1.75
CA MET A 14 -20.42 10.56 -0.84
C MET A 14 -21.60 9.77 -1.41
N GLU A 15 -22.59 10.43 -2.02
CA GLU A 15 -23.72 9.79 -2.67
C GLU A 15 -23.27 8.93 -3.87
N ASN A 16 -22.34 9.45 -4.68
CA ASN A 16 -21.77 8.69 -5.79
C ASN A 16 -20.98 7.48 -5.30
N ALA A 17 -20.17 7.63 -4.24
CA ALA A 17 -19.44 6.51 -3.64
C ALA A 17 -20.40 5.43 -3.11
N ALA A 18 -21.48 5.83 -2.42
CA ALA A 18 -22.48 4.88 -1.92
C ALA A 18 -23.18 4.13 -3.06
N ARG A 19 -23.50 4.81 -4.16
CA ARG A 19 -24.09 4.18 -5.34
C ARG A 19 -23.18 3.15 -5.97
N LEU A 20 -21.88 3.50 -6.13
CA LEU A 20 -20.87 2.59 -6.67
C LEU A 20 -20.63 1.40 -5.75
N GLU A 21 -20.72 1.59 -4.43
CA GLU A 21 -20.61 0.51 -3.45
C GLU A 21 -21.77 -0.49 -3.61
N VAL A 22 -23.00 -0.03 -3.73
CA VAL A 22 -24.17 -0.90 -3.97
C VAL A 22 -24.03 -1.65 -5.29
N GLU A 23 -23.56 -1.00 -6.35
CA GLU A 23 -23.30 -1.65 -7.65
C GLU A 23 -22.23 -2.75 -7.52
N SER A 24 -21.14 -2.47 -6.79
CA SER A 24 -20.08 -3.44 -6.48
C SER A 24 -20.62 -4.65 -5.71
N GLN A 25 -21.47 -4.42 -4.70
CA GLN A 25 -22.09 -5.49 -3.93
C GLN A 25 -22.95 -6.41 -4.82
N HIS A 26 -23.78 -5.86 -5.68
CA HIS A 26 -24.57 -6.64 -6.62
C HIS A 26 -23.72 -7.44 -7.60
N TYR A 27 -22.64 -6.83 -8.11
CA TYR A 27 -21.68 -7.48 -8.98
C TYR A 27 -21.02 -8.70 -8.31
N PHE A 28 -20.45 -8.51 -7.13
CA PHE A 28 -19.76 -9.58 -6.41
C PHE A 28 -20.73 -10.68 -5.93
N LYS A 29 -21.95 -10.32 -5.50
CA LYS A 29 -22.99 -11.30 -5.19
C LYS A 29 -23.22 -12.27 -6.35
N SER A 30 -23.32 -11.75 -7.57
CA SER A 30 -23.51 -12.57 -8.78
C SER A 30 -22.32 -13.52 -9.01
N ILE A 31 -21.11 -13.08 -8.72
CA ILE A 31 -19.89 -13.89 -8.81
C ILE A 31 -19.86 -14.97 -7.73
N PHE A 32 -20.19 -14.63 -6.47
CA PHE A 32 -20.24 -15.59 -5.37
C PHE A 32 -21.22 -16.72 -5.67
N ASP A 33 -22.43 -16.40 -6.16
CA ASP A 33 -23.44 -17.40 -6.55
C ASP A 33 -22.95 -18.31 -7.67
N LYS A 34 -22.22 -17.77 -8.64
CA LYS A 34 -21.60 -18.54 -9.72
C LYS A 34 -20.48 -19.45 -9.20
N LYS A 35 -19.60 -18.92 -8.36
CA LYS A 35 -18.45 -19.67 -7.82
C LYS A 35 -18.84 -20.75 -6.81
N ARG A 36 -19.93 -20.56 -6.07
CA ARG A 36 -20.53 -21.63 -5.24
C ARG A 36 -21.03 -22.81 -6.09
N LYS A 37 -21.60 -22.54 -7.28
CA LYS A 37 -22.14 -23.58 -8.20
C LYS A 37 -21.04 -24.25 -9.02
N SER A 38 -20.03 -23.51 -9.42
CA SER A 38 -18.97 -23.94 -10.32
C SER A 38 -17.64 -23.34 -9.86
N PRO A 39 -16.98 -23.92 -8.84
CA PRO A 39 -15.71 -23.45 -8.35
C PRO A 39 -14.61 -23.53 -9.42
N THR A 40 -13.67 -22.62 -9.38
CA THR A 40 -12.46 -22.59 -10.21
C THR A 40 -11.25 -22.37 -9.32
N ASP A 41 -10.07 -22.48 -9.87
CA ASP A 41 -8.80 -22.22 -9.13
C ASP A 41 -8.58 -20.71 -9.00
N ASP A 42 -9.29 -20.08 -8.04
CA ASP A 42 -9.17 -18.66 -7.70
C ASP A 42 -9.63 -18.36 -6.26
N ILE A 43 -9.14 -17.22 -5.75
CA ILE A 43 -9.39 -16.79 -4.38
C ILE A 43 -10.88 -16.64 -4.03
N ILE A 44 -11.73 -16.26 -4.99
CA ILE A 44 -13.17 -16.10 -4.73
C ILE A 44 -13.80 -17.48 -4.51
N SER A 45 -13.42 -18.48 -5.31
CA SER A 45 -13.86 -19.86 -5.13
C SER A 45 -13.45 -20.42 -3.77
N ASP A 46 -12.22 -20.13 -3.34
CA ASP A 46 -11.73 -20.53 -2.03
C ASP A 46 -12.53 -19.86 -0.89
N LEU A 47 -12.73 -18.55 -0.97
CA LEU A 47 -13.46 -17.79 0.04
C LEU A 47 -14.93 -18.23 0.18
N VAL A 48 -15.66 -18.40 -0.92
CA VAL A 48 -17.08 -18.80 -0.86
C VAL A 48 -17.29 -20.23 -0.39
N ASN A 49 -16.24 -21.05 -0.43
CA ASN A 49 -16.26 -22.44 0.05
C ASN A 49 -15.55 -22.63 1.39
N ALA A 50 -14.84 -21.62 1.89
CA ALA A 50 -14.15 -21.68 3.17
C ALA A 50 -15.13 -21.91 4.32
N ASP A 51 -14.73 -22.72 5.28
CA ASP A 51 -15.43 -22.90 6.55
C ASP A 51 -14.73 -22.05 7.62
N PHE A 52 -15.52 -21.21 8.29
CA PHE A 52 -14.99 -20.43 9.41
C PHE A 52 -14.92 -21.33 10.66
N ASP A 53 -13.71 -21.59 11.13
CA ASP A 53 -13.38 -22.49 12.25
C ASP A 53 -14.03 -23.91 12.14
N GLY A 54 -14.36 -24.35 10.91
CA GLY A 54 -15.04 -25.63 10.68
C GLY A 54 -16.51 -25.66 11.06
N GLU A 55 -17.10 -24.54 11.48
CA GLU A 55 -18.46 -24.47 11.98
C GLU A 55 -19.47 -23.97 10.94
N ARG A 56 -19.10 -22.97 10.15
CA ARG A 56 -20.00 -22.37 9.17
C ARG A 56 -19.25 -21.76 7.96
N LYS A 57 -19.96 -21.56 6.87
CA LYS A 57 -19.49 -20.77 5.75
C LYS A 57 -19.48 -19.28 6.10
N LEU A 58 -18.66 -18.51 5.37
CA LEU A 58 -18.72 -17.06 5.40
C LEU A 58 -20.10 -16.58 4.90
N THR A 59 -20.64 -15.58 5.59
CA THR A 59 -21.85 -14.88 5.16
C THR A 59 -21.58 -14.03 3.92
N GLU A 60 -22.62 -13.55 3.27
CA GLU A 60 -22.48 -12.65 2.13
C GLU A 60 -21.80 -11.34 2.52
N ASP A 61 -22.14 -10.77 3.66
CA ASP A 61 -21.55 -9.53 4.18
C ASP A 61 -20.04 -9.72 4.48
N GLU A 62 -19.67 -10.84 5.12
CA GLU A 62 -18.26 -11.17 5.37
C GLU A 62 -17.46 -11.35 4.08
N LEU A 63 -18.03 -11.96 3.06
CA LEU A 63 -17.42 -12.10 1.74
C LEU A 63 -17.23 -10.74 1.05
N GLN A 64 -18.25 -9.87 1.11
CA GLN A 64 -18.17 -8.50 0.59
C GLN A 64 -17.06 -7.71 1.28
N ASP A 65 -17.00 -7.75 2.61
CA ASP A 65 -15.98 -7.06 3.39
C ASP A 65 -14.56 -7.55 3.04
N LEU A 66 -14.36 -8.87 2.92
CA LEU A 66 -13.07 -9.44 2.53
C LEU A 66 -12.65 -9.01 1.13
N ILE A 67 -13.55 -9.06 0.15
CA ILE A 67 -13.23 -8.62 -1.23
C ILE A 67 -12.96 -7.12 -1.29
N ASN A 68 -13.76 -6.30 -0.60
CA ASN A 68 -13.51 -4.86 -0.50
C ASN A 68 -12.15 -4.57 0.14
N GLN A 69 -11.79 -5.29 1.19
CA GLN A 69 -10.48 -5.14 1.83
C GLN A 69 -9.32 -5.52 0.90
N LEU A 70 -9.46 -6.62 0.13
CA LEU A 70 -8.44 -7.04 -0.83
C LEU A 70 -8.29 -6.03 -1.97
N LEU A 71 -9.39 -5.52 -2.52
CA LEU A 71 -9.35 -4.53 -3.60
C LEU A 71 -8.79 -3.19 -3.14
N THR A 72 -9.28 -2.68 -2.01
CA THR A 72 -8.86 -1.37 -1.48
C THR A 72 -7.42 -1.42 -0.98
N GLY A 73 -7.06 -2.44 -0.21
CA GLY A 73 -5.74 -2.57 0.37
C GLY A 73 -4.65 -2.92 -0.65
N GLY A 74 -4.99 -3.73 -1.67
CA GLY A 74 -4.02 -4.24 -2.64
C GLY A 74 -3.74 -3.30 -3.82
N ASN A 75 -4.74 -2.52 -4.24
CA ASN A 75 -4.60 -1.73 -5.47
C ASN A 75 -3.84 -0.41 -5.23
N GLU A 76 -4.39 0.48 -4.40
CA GLU A 76 -3.88 1.86 -4.28
C GLU A 76 -2.49 1.92 -3.65
N THR A 77 -2.21 1.10 -2.65
CA THR A 77 -0.95 1.11 -1.91
C THR A 77 0.21 0.61 -2.76
N THR A 78 0.04 -0.50 -3.47
CA THR A 78 1.08 -1.09 -4.33
C THR A 78 1.34 -0.22 -5.56
N THR A 79 0.28 0.31 -6.20
CA THR A 79 0.42 1.26 -7.32
C THR A 79 1.18 2.51 -6.89
N SER A 80 0.85 3.06 -5.71
CA SER A 80 1.55 4.20 -5.13
C SER A 80 3.02 3.90 -4.88
N SER A 81 3.33 2.72 -4.32
CA SER A 81 4.71 2.31 -4.04
C SER A 81 5.53 2.14 -5.32
N ILE A 82 4.95 1.58 -6.39
CA ILE A 82 5.63 1.46 -7.69
C ILE A 82 5.90 2.84 -8.27
N ALA A 83 4.91 3.75 -8.22
CA ALA A 83 5.06 5.11 -8.71
C ALA A 83 6.14 5.89 -7.92
N HIS A 84 6.13 5.81 -6.59
CA HIS A 84 7.16 6.42 -5.75
C HIS A 84 8.54 5.81 -5.97
N GLY A 85 8.65 4.49 -6.15
CA GLY A 85 9.92 3.86 -6.46
C GLY A 85 10.55 4.40 -7.74
N MET A 86 9.77 4.53 -8.81
CA MET A 86 10.25 5.14 -10.05
C MET A 86 10.59 6.63 -9.85
N TRP A 87 9.75 7.38 -9.15
CA TRP A 87 10.00 8.79 -8.85
C TRP A 87 11.27 9.00 -8.02
N LEU A 88 11.52 8.14 -7.00
CA LEU A 88 12.75 8.18 -6.21
C LEU A 88 13.99 7.88 -7.06
N LEU A 89 13.94 6.88 -7.93
CA LEU A 89 15.06 6.57 -8.83
C LEU A 89 15.35 7.72 -9.80
N LEU A 90 14.32 8.41 -10.30
CA LEU A 90 14.49 9.60 -11.14
C LEU A 90 15.10 10.79 -10.36
N ARG A 91 14.84 10.89 -9.07
CA ARG A 91 15.49 11.87 -8.17
C ARG A 91 16.92 11.51 -7.77
N HIS A 92 17.27 10.21 -7.84
CA HIS A 92 18.56 9.66 -7.45
C HIS A 92 19.17 8.85 -8.60
N PRO A 93 19.69 9.52 -9.65
CA PRO A 93 20.19 8.84 -10.86
C PRO A 93 21.34 7.86 -10.59
N ASP A 94 22.15 8.12 -9.56
CA ASP A 94 23.21 7.23 -9.10
C ASP A 94 22.67 5.90 -8.57
N GLN A 95 21.59 5.95 -7.79
CA GLN A 95 20.90 4.77 -7.27
C GLN A 95 20.18 4.01 -8.41
N MET A 96 19.57 4.75 -9.34
CA MET A 96 18.93 4.18 -10.52
C MET A 96 19.93 3.38 -11.35
N GLN A 97 21.11 3.94 -11.60
CA GLN A 97 22.14 3.26 -12.38
C GLN A 97 22.64 1.97 -11.71
N LYS A 98 22.70 1.93 -10.37
CA LYS A 98 23.04 0.70 -9.63
C LYS A 98 22.00 -0.40 -9.87
N VAL A 99 20.71 -0.08 -9.74
CA VAL A 99 19.62 -1.07 -9.97
C VAL A 99 19.60 -1.57 -11.42
N ILE A 100 19.84 -0.69 -12.39
CA ILE A 100 19.90 -1.07 -13.82
C ILE A 100 21.08 -2.01 -14.07
N ASN A 101 22.22 -1.79 -13.42
CA ASN A 101 23.43 -2.61 -13.62
C ASN A 101 23.37 -3.93 -12.84
N ASP A 102 22.62 -3.97 -11.73
CA ASP A 102 22.51 -5.15 -10.86
C ASP A 102 21.06 -5.30 -10.36
N HIS A 103 20.31 -6.17 -11.00
CA HIS A 103 18.92 -6.44 -10.64
C HIS A 103 18.76 -7.18 -9.29
N GLU A 104 19.85 -7.74 -8.73
CA GLU A 104 19.82 -8.32 -7.38
C GLU A 104 19.58 -7.25 -6.29
N LEU A 105 19.75 -5.98 -6.62
CA LEU A 105 19.41 -4.85 -5.75
C LEU A 105 17.91 -4.53 -5.71
N ILE A 106 17.09 -5.05 -6.63
CA ILE A 106 15.65 -4.76 -6.70
C ILE A 106 14.93 -5.07 -5.37
N PRO A 107 15.14 -6.20 -4.70
CA PRO A 107 14.48 -6.47 -3.43
C PRO A 107 14.77 -5.42 -2.36
N ASN A 108 16.02 -5.03 -2.18
CA ASN A 108 16.40 -4.03 -1.19
C ASN A 108 15.92 -2.62 -1.57
N PHE A 109 15.98 -2.28 -2.85
CA PHE A 109 15.40 -1.04 -3.39
C PHE A 109 13.89 -0.96 -3.12
N VAL A 110 13.14 -2.05 -3.27
CA VAL A 110 11.69 -2.10 -2.97
C VAL A 110 11.44 -1.82 -1.49
N GLU A 111 12.17 -2.47 -0.58
CA GLU A 111 12.04 -2.22 0.86
C GLU A 111 12.40 -0.77 1.21
N GLU A 112 13.48 -0.22 0.65
CA GLU A 112 13.87 1.17 0.89
C GLU A 112 12.84 2.17 0.34
N THR A 113 12.24 1.87 -0.82
CA THR A 113 11.13 2.67 -1.36
C THR A 113 9.96 2.72 -0.37
N ILE A 114 9.53 1.57 0.14
CA ILE A 114 8.40 1.46 1.07
C ILE A 114 8.72 2.12 2.41
N ARG A 115 9.98 2.03 2.88
CA ARG A 115 10.44 2.74 4.07
C ARG A 115 10.40 4.25 3.87
N TYR A 116 11.03 4.73 2.80
CA TYR A 116 11.27 6.15 2.54
C TYR A 116 9.98 6.88 2.13
N GLU A 117 9.20 6.31 1.23
CA GLU A 117 7.89 6.82 0.79
C GLU A 117 6.78 5.85 1.20
N THR A 118 6.56 5.76 2.50
CA THR A 118 5.55 4.87 3.08
C THR A 118 4.15 5.22 2.54
N PRO A 119 3.48 4.32 1.78
CA PRO A 119 2.20 4.66 1.14
C PRO A 119 1.08 4.92 2.16
N VAL A 120 1.02 4.16 3.26
CA VAL A 120 0.08 4.39 4.36
C VAL A 120 0.79 5.21 5.44
N GLN A 121 0.47 6.50 5.53
CA GLN A 121 1.14 7.44 6.42
C GLN A 121 0.89 7.17 7.91
N GLY A 122 -0.25 6.63 8.24
CA GLY A 122 -0.60 6.26 9.60
C GLY A 122 -2.04 5.79 9.72
N LEU A 123 -2.34 5.12 10.83
CA LEU A 123 -3.67 4.62 11.15
C LEU A 123 -4.02 4.91 12.61
N PHE A 124 -5.30 5.13 12.86
CA PHE A 124 -5.80 5.35 14.21
C PHE A 124 -5.87 4.06 15.04
N ARG A 125 -5.69 4.24 16.35
CA ARG A 125 -5.90 3.24 17.40
C ARG A 125 -6.66 3.87 18.55
N THR A 126 -7.41 3.07 19.28
CA THR A 126 -8.05 3.50 20.53
C THR A 126 -7.37 2.80 21.70
N ALA A 127 -6.97 3.54 22.72
CA ALA A 127 -6.39 2.97 23.93
C ALA A 127 -7.47 2.18 24.70
N MET A 128 -7.30 0.88 24.84
CA MET A 128 -8.25 0.00 25.53
C MET A 128 -8.07 0.01 27.05
N ALA A 129 -6.96 0.54 27.54
CA ALA A 129 -6.65 0.72 28.96
C ALA A 129 -5.79 1.97 29.13
N ASP A 130 -5.68 2.45 30.37
CA ASP A 130 -4.70 3.48 30.71
C ASP A 130 -3.29 2.95 30.41
N SER A 131 -2.48 3.75 29.73
CA SER A 131 -1.16 3.38 29.25
C SER A 131 -0.18 4.54 29.41
N GLU A 132 1.10 4.25 29.27
CA GLU A 132 2.14 5.29 29.27
C GLU A 132 3.19 4.96 28.20
N ILE A 133 3.59 5.97 27.41
CA ILE A 133 4.65 5.86 26.41
C ILE A 133 5.67 6.98 26.66
N LYS A 134 6.92 6.62 26.94
CA LYS A 134 8.03 7.57 27.21
C LYS A 134 7.62 8.68 28.22
N GLY A 135 6.89 8.32 29.31
CA GLY A 135 6.44 9.27 30.35
C GLY A 135 5.14 10.01 30.03
N VAL A 136 4.60 9.86 28.83
CA VAL A 136 3.31 10.48 28.47
C VAL A 136 2.15 9.54 28.80
N LYS A 137 1.27 9.96 29.71
CA LYS A 137 0.08 9.20 30.10
C LYS A 137 -0.97 9.24 29.00
N ILE A 138 -1.51 8.08 28.67
CA ILE A 138 -2.55 7.87 27.66
C ILE A 138 -3.76 7.26 28.34
N PRO A 139 -4.80 8.03 28.63
CA PRO A 139 -6.01 7.50 29.25
C PRO A 139 -6.72 6.50 28.33
N LYS A 140 -7.43 5.53 28.95
CA LYS A 140 -8.37 4.65 28.26
C LYS A 140 -9.35 5.47 27.43
N GLY A 141 -9.61 5.04 26.19
CA GLY A 141 -10.51 5.72 25.25
C GLY A 141 -9.83 6.81 24.42
N SER A 142 -8.57 7.14 24.68
CA SER A 142 -7.81 8.10 23.85
C SER A 142 -7.67 7.59 22.43
N THR A 143 -7.84 8.47 21.44
CA THR A 143 -7.52 8.19 20.05
C THR A 143 -6.06 8.53 19.77
N LEU A 144 -5.35 7.57 19.21
CA LEU A 144 -3.92 7.64 18.86
C LEU A 144 -3.76 7.54 17.36
N LEU A 145 -2.95 8.39 16.76
CA LEU A 145 -2.50 8.23 15.37
C LEU A 145 -1.09 7.63 15.36
N VAL A 146 -0.99 6.37 14.96
CA VAL A 146 0.31 5.70 14.74
C VAL A 146 0.84 6.12 13.37
N ARG A 147 1.87 6.96 13.37
CA ARG A 147 2.47 7.56 12.16
C ARG A 147 3.58 6.67 11.61
N TYR A 148 3.26 5.73 10.70
CA TYR A 148 4.24 4.82 10.10
C TYR A 148 5.35 5.55 9.33
N ALA A 149 5.00 6.62 8.60
CA ALA A 149 5.98 7.43 7.90
C ALA A 149 7.03 8.04 8.84
N ALA A 150 6.62 8.49 10.04
CA ALA A 150 7.54 9.01 11.04
C ALA A 150 8.39 7.90 11.68
N LEU A 151 7.78 6.75 11.99
CA LEU A 151 8.49 5.59 12.55
C LEU A 151 9.57 5.07 11.59
N ASN A 152 9.31 5.11 10.29
CA ASN A 152 10.25 4.68 9.26
C ASN A 152 11.41 5.68 9.01
N ARG A 153 11.37 6.81 9.69
CA ARG A 153 12.41 7.86 9.68
C ARG A 153 12.98 8.14 11.07
N ASP A 154 12.77 7.23 12.03
CA ASP A 154 13.28 7.35 13.39
C ASP A 154 14.80 7.13 13.42
N GLU A 155 15.55 8.14 13.85
CA GLU A 155 17.02 8.12 13.97
C GLU A 155 17.52 7.11 15.02
N GLU A 156 16.69 6.73 16.00
CA GLU A 156 17.01 5.68 16.96
C GLU A 156 17.04 4.28 16.30
N VAL A 157 16.40 4.14 15.11
CA VAL A 157 16.27 2.86 14.39
C VAL A 157 17.09 2.83 13.11
N PHE A 158 17.08 3.93 12.34
CA PHE A 158 17.71 4.04 11.02
C PHE A 158 18.82 5.07 11.02
N GLY A 159 20.03 4.65 10.67
CA GLY A 159 21.13 5.60 10.42
C GLY A 159 20.84 6.45 9.19
N ASN A 160 20.95 7.78 9.30
CA ASN A 160 20.66 8.74 8.22
C ASN A 160 19.29 8.47 7.57
N PRO A 161 18.17 8.53 8.31
CA PRO A 161 16.85 8.11 7.82
C PRO A 161 16.34 8.94 6.64
N GLU A 162 16.81 10.17 6.48
CA GLU A 162 16.46 11.08 5.38
C GLU A 162 17.28 10.82 4.10
N THR A 163 18.18 9.84 4.10
CA THR A 163 18.90 9.43 2.90
C THR A 163 18.20 8.24 2.27
N PHE A 164 17.88 8.35 0.98
CA PHE A 164 17.43 7.23 0.16
C PHE A 164 18.64 6.39 -0.26
N ASP A 165 18.73 5.17 0.24
CA ASP A 165 19.87 4.27 0.03
C ASP A 165 19.39 2.83 -0.25
N ILE A 166 19.46 2.44 -1.51
CA ILE A 166 19.03 1.10 -1.96
C ILE A 166 19.91 -0.05 -1.45
N GLU A 167 21.05 0.26 -0.83
CA GLU A 167 21.96 -0.71 -0.21
C GLU A 167 21.88 -0.68 1.33
N ARG A 168 20.86 -0.01 1.89
CA ARG A 168 20.63 0.10 3.32
C ARG A 168 20.51 -1.27 3.98
N LYS A 169 21.34 -1.54 5.00
CA LYS A 169 21.41 -2.85 5.66
C LYS A 169 20.27 -3.11 6.66
N ASP A 170 19.73 -2.05 7.24
CA ASP A 170 18.69 -2.11 8.27
C ASP A 170 17.28 -1.84 7.72
N VAL A 171 17.13 -1.81 6.41
CA VAL A 171 15.86 -1.48 5.73
C VAL A 171 14.69 -2.35 6.18
N GLY A 172 14.90 -3.62 6.45
CA GLY A 172 13.85 -4.56 6.89
C GLY A 172 13.25 -4.27 8.27
N LYS A 173 13.76 -3.26 9.00
CA LYS A 173 13.17 -2.82 10.28
C LYS A 173 11.97 -1.89 10.10
N HIS A 174 11.64 -1.47 8.89
CA HIS A 174 10.53 -0.56 8.66
C HIS A 174 9.18 -1.16 9.06
N LEU A 175 8.25 -0.29 9.47
CA LEU A 175 6.90 -0.64 9.90
C LEU A 175 5.82 -0.25 8.89
N ALA A 176 6.16 -0.11 7.60
CA ALA A 176 5.22 0.28 6.57
C ALA A 176 4.08 -0.74 6.37
N PHE A 177 4.32 -2.00 6.68
CA PHE A 177 3.32 -3.08 6.69
C PHE A 177 2.67 -3.28 8.06
N GLY A 178 2.91 -2.39 9.03
CA GLY A 178 2.46 -2.55 10.40
C GLY A 178 3.16 -3.67 11.14
N SER A 179 2.59 -4.08 12.27
CA SER A 179 3.14 -5.14 13.14
C SER A 179 2.04 -5.79 13.97
N GLY A 180 2.31 -6.98 14.52
CA GLY A 180 1.40 -7.72 15.39
C GLY A 180 0.21 -8.33 14.63
N ALA A 181 -0.95 -8.44 15.29
CA ALA A 181 -2.15 -9.07 14.75
C ALA A 181 -2.68 -8.41 13.46
N HIS A 182 -2.36 -7.12 13.26
CA HIS A 182 -2.74 -6.36 12.07
C HIS A 182 -1.59 -6.17 11.07
N HIS A 183 -0.53 -7.00 11.12
CA HIS A 183 0.47 -7.00 10.06
C HIS A 183 -0.20 -7.22 8.71
N CYS A 184 0.22 -6.48 7.69
CA CYS A 184 -0.39 -6.51 6.36
C CYS A 184 -0.41 -7.92 5.78
N ILE A 185 -1.61 -8.44 5.52
CA ILE A 185 -1.80 -9.77 4.91
C ILE A 185 -1.23 -9.83 3.48
N GLY A 186 -1.28 -8.70 2.76
CA GLY A 186 -0.77 -8.56 1.39
C GLY A 186 0.73 -8.26 1.28
N ALA A 187 1.49 -8.22 2.37
CA ALA A 187 2.89 -7.79 2.35
C ALA A 187 3.77 -8.59 1.39
N SER A 188 3.56 -9.90 1.31
CA SER A 188 4.31 -10.78 0.38
C SER A 188 3.91 -10.56 -1.08
N LEU A 189 2.61 -10.35 -1.33
CA LEU A 189 2.09 -10.08 -2.67
C LEU A 189 2.59 -8.72 -3.18
N ALA A 190 2.48 -7.67 -2.37
CA ALA A 190 2.95 -6.33 -2.72
C ALA A 190 4.45 -6.33 -3.10
N ARG A 191 5.28 -7.04 -2.32
CA ARG A 191 6.70 -7.22 -2.65
C ARG A 191 6.89 -7.92 -3.99
N ALA A 192 6.18 -9.03 -4.22
CA ALA A 192 6.28 -9.78 -5.48
C ALA A 192 5.86 -8.93 -6.67
N GLU A 193 4.78 -8.16 -6.56
CA GLU A 193 4.31 -7.24 -7.59
C GLU A 193 5.34 -6.15 -7.89
N MET A 194 5.89 -5.51 -6.86
CA MET A 194 6.91 -4.47 -7.03
C MET A 194 8.21 -5.04 -7.63
N HIS A 195 8.69 -6.20 -7.16
CA HIS A 195 9.86 -6.87 -7.73
C HIS A 195 9.65 -7.17 -9.22
N ALA A 196 8.50 -7.75 -9.57
CA ALA A 196 8.18 -8.06 -10.96
C ALA A 196 8.08 -6.78 -11.81
N ALA A 197 7.40 -5.74 -11.29
CA ALA A 197 7.25 -4.47 -12.00
C ALA A 197 8.61 -3.87 -12.35
N PHE A 198 9.49 -3.68 -11.37
CA PHE A 198 10.80 -3.05 -11.60
C PHE A 198 11.72 -3.92 -12.46
N LYS A 199 11.72 -5.24 -12.24
CA LYS A 199 12.47 -6.15 -13.10
C LYS A 199 12.07 -5.99 -14.57
N TYR A 200 10.77 -6.07 -14.87
CA TYR A 200 10.29 -5.94 -16.24
C TYR A 200 10.38 -4.54 -16.81
N PHE A 201 10.33 -3.49 -15.97
CA PHE A 201 10.64 -2.14 -16.40
C PHE A 201 12.06 -2.07 -16.97
N PHE A 202 13.06 -2.46 -16.20
CA PHE A 202 14.46 -2.34 -16.60
C PHE A 202 14.86 -3.33 -17.69
N GLU A 203 14.14 -4.43 -17.87
CA GLU A 203 14.35 -5.37 -18.99
C GLU A 203 13.75 -4.88 -20.32
N ARG A 204 12.78 -3.96 -20.29
CA ARG A 204 12.00 -3.58 -21.48
C ARG A 204 12.13 -2.14 -21.90
N ILE A 205 12.53 -1.27 -20.99
CA ILE A 205 12.63 0.16 -21.25
C ILE A 205 13.97 0.71 -20.76
N LYS A 206 14.44 1.75 -21.42
CA LYS A 206 15.67 2.47 -21.11
C LYS A 206 15.48 3.97 -21.33
N ASN A 207 16.48 4.77 -20.96
CA ASN A 207 16.46 6.23 -21.13
C ASN A 207 15.19 6.85 -20.53
N ILE A 208 14.87 6.43 -19.30
CA ILE A 208 13.67 6.88 -18.57
C ILE A 208 13.92 8.30 -18.09
N GLU A 209 13.09 9.23 -18.51
CA GLU A 209 13.15 10.63 -18.12
C GLU A 209 11.79 11.12 -17.67
N LEU A 210 11.76 12.00 -16.68
CA LEU A 210 10.54 12.69 -16.26
C LEU A 210 10.21 13.80 -17.27
N MET A 211 8.93 13.95 -17.60
CA MET A 211 8.44 14.98 -18.55
C MET A 211 8.09 16.31 -17.86
N ARG A 212 8.31 16.43 -16.55
CA ARG A 212 8.09 17.63 -15.73
C ARG A 212 9.22 17.81 -14.74
N ASP A 213 9.24 18.95 -14.05
CA ASP A 213 10.12 19.14 -12.91
C ASP A 213 9.74 18.15 -11.79
N LEU A 214 10.75 17.55 -11.15
CA LEU A 214 10.59 16.57 -10.06
C LEU A 214 9.78 17.14 -8.87
N ASP A 215 9.91 18.43 -8.63
CA ASP A 215 9.23 19.10 -7.52
C ASP A 215 7.79 19.54 -7.87
N GLU A 216 7.39 19.45 -9.15
CA GLU A 216 6.05 19.79 -9.63
C GLU A 216 5.09 18.58 -9.68
N ILE A 217 5.53 17.38 -9.29
CA ILE A 217 4.67 16.18 -9.29
C ILE A 217 3.64 16.30 -8.17
N PRO A 218 2.34 16.42 -8.50
CA PRO A 218 1.32 16.64 -7.50
C PRO A 218 0.96 15.34 -6.75
N HIS A 219 0.67 15.50 -5.47
CA HIS A 219 0.14 14.43 -4.63
C HIS A 219 -1.37 14.56 -4.42
N HIS A 220 -2.04 13.45 -4.17
CA HIS A 220 -3.42 13.46 -3.70
C HIS A 220 -3.46 14.00 -2.27
N PRO A 221 -4.38 14.94 -1.95
CA PRO A 221 -4.54 15.42 -0.58
C PRO A 221 -5.16 14.32 0.28
N SER A 222 -4.36 13.72 1.17
CA SER A 222 -4.81 12.71 2.10
C SER A 222 -3.91 12.69 3.33
N ILE A 223 -4.52 12.51 4.52
CA ILE A 223 -3.80 12.33 5.78
C ILE A 223 -3.38 10.86 6.00
N PHE A 224 -3.97 9.94 5.23
CA PHE A 224 -3.75 8.50 5.38
C PHE A 224 -2.84 7.92 4.32
N LEU A 225 -2.98 8.39 3.07
CA LEU A 225 -2.25 7.84 1.93
C LEU A 225 -1.34 8.89 1.32
N HIS A 226 -0.14 8.47 0.95
CA HIS A 226 0.81 9.25 0.19
C HIS A 226 0.85 8.71 -1.24
N GLN A 227 0.26 9.45 -2.18
CA GLN A 227 0.08 9.01 -3.55
C GLN A 227 0.37 10.14 -4.53
N LEU A 228 1.16 9.83 -5.55
CA LEU A 228 1.31 10.72 -6.70
C LEU A 228 0.00 10.72 -7.52
N LYS A 229 -0.43 11.90 -7.98
CA LYS A 229 -1.56 11.99 -8.91
C LYS A 229 -1.21 11.46 -10.29
N GLU A 230 0.04 11.67 -10.70
CA GLU A 230 0.57 11.25 -11.99
C GLU A 230 2.10 11.19 -11.93
N LEU A 231 2.71 10.40 -12.79
CA LEU A 231 4.15 10.37 -13.00
C LEU A 231 4.41 10.30 -14.51
N PRO A 232 4.39 11.44 -15.23
CA PRO A 232 4.58 11.47 -16.68
C PRO A 232 6.05 11.22 -17.00
N ILE A 233 6.33 10.06 -17.58
CA ILE A 233 7.68 9.65 -18.01
C ILE A 233 7.73 9.43 -19.52
N LYS A 234 8.88 9.71 -20.12
CA LYS A 234 9.21 9.22 -21.46
C LYS A 234 10.33 8.18 -21.34
N PHE A 235 10.37 7.27 -22.28
CA PHE A 235 11.37 6.19 -22.31
C PHE A 235 11.53 5.63 -23.74
N ASP A 236 12.62 4.94 -23.96
CA ASP A 236 12.84 4.13 -25.15
C ASP A 236 12.54 2.65 -24.84
N ARG A 237 12.07 1.89 -25.81
CA ARG A 237 11.97 0.44 -25.70
C ARG A 237 13.35 -0.18 -25.93
N GLN A 238 13.65 -1.22 -25.18
CA GLN A 238 14.85 -2.04 -25.43
C GLN A 238 14.64 -3.00 -26.59
#